data_9cbf2f2a09c41f3dda9ce8f7e0514e38
#
_entry.id   9cbf2f2a09c41f3dda9ce8f7e0514e38
#
_cell.length_a   1.000
_cell.length_b   1.000
_cell.length_c   1.000
_cell.angle_alpha   90.00
_cell.angle_beta   90.00
_cell.angle_gamma   90.00
#
_symmetry.space_group_name_H-M   'P 1'
#
loop_
_entity.id
_entity.type
_entity.pdbx_description
1 polymer ?
#
loop_
_entity_poly.entity_id
_entity_poly.type
_entity_poly.pdbx_seq_one_letter_code
_entity_poly.pdbx_strand_id
1 'polypeptide(L)'
;MAKNIRKAVLLLAMLSVIVGMFTACSNKKSDDGRTTFTVGFDAEFPPYGYKDDSGEYVGFDLDLAQEVCERNGWNLVKQPIDWDSKDMELESGNIDCIWNGMTITPELEEALTISDPYIKNYQVVVIRADNADTYTTTADLVGKTVEAEAGSAGEAAVAADEFLSQASYTSVVKQTDALLEVKSGAADAAVMDFVLANTLAGTGDYSDLMVIPDLELSVEEYGVGFRKDSDAAEKVNEAMQALIEDGTLNTLAEKYDLAELLLANQ
;
A
#
# COMPACT_ATOMS: atom_id res chain seq x y z
N MET A 1 -61.57 -38.08 27.10
CA MET A 1 -60.79 -36.92 27.54
C MET A 1 -59.28 -37.15 27.47
N ALA A 2 -58.72 -38.33 27.72
CA ALA A 2 -57.25 -38.54 27.74
C ALA A 2 -56.53 -38.47 26.40
N LYS A 3 -57.23 -38.67 25.24
CA LYS A 3 -56.63 -38.70 23.89
C LYS A 3 -56.35 -37.30 23.36
N ASN A 4 -57.05 -36.24 23.84
CA ASN A 4 -56.89 -34.86 23.38
C ASN A 4 -55.80 -34.13 24.17
N ILE A 5 -55.51 -34.55 25.38
CA ILE A 5 -54.42 -33.98 26.18
C ILE A 5 -53.03 -34.38 25.66
N ARG A 6 -52.88 -35.64 25.13
CA ARG A 6 -51.63 -36.08 24.53
C ARG A 6 -51.29 -35.36 23.20
N LYS A 7 -52.28 -34.95 22.44
CA LYS A 7 -52.08 -34.16 21.22
C LYS A 7 -51.70 -32.69 21.49
N ALA A 8 -52.26 -32.12 22.55
CA ALA A 8 -51.92 -30.75 22.99
C ALA A 8 -50.49 -30.66 23.56
N VAL A 9 -50.04 -31.66 24.30
CA VAL A 9 -48.67 -31.72 24.87
C VAL A 9 -47.64 -31.95 23.77
N LEU A 10 -47.92 -32.72 22.71
CA LEU A 10 -47.04 -32.92 21.57
C LEU A 10 -46.93 -31.67 20.67
N LEU A 11 -48.00 -30.87 20.55
CA LEU A 11 -47.98 -29.60 19.82
C LEU A 11 -47.25 -28.48 20.58
N LEU A 12 -47.30 -28.45 21.91
CA LEU A 12 -46.52 -27.50 22.70
C LEU A 12 -45.02 -27.84 22.72
N ALA A 13 -44.64 -29.13 22.64
CA ALA A 13 -43.26 -29.56 22.58
C ALA A 13 -42.60 -29.31 21.22
N MET A 14 -43.38 -29.29 20.13
CA MET A 14 -42.87 -28.87 18.79
C MET A 14 -42.75 -27.36 18.60
N LEU A 15 -43.53 -26.55 19.33
CA LEU A 15 -43.47 -25.11 19.25
C LEU A 15 -42.29 -24.51 20.03
N SER A 16 -41.79 -25.24 21.03
CA SER A 16 -40.61 -24.81 21.83
C SER A 16 -39.25 -25.09 21.14
N VAL A 17 -39.22 -25.90 20.08
CA VAL A 17 -37.98 -26.18 19.30
C VAL A 17 -37.76 -25.19 18.17
N ILE A 18 -38.80 -24.41 17.75
CA ILE A 18 -38.71 -23.47 16.64
C ILE A 18 -38.30 -22.06 17.11
N VAL A 19 -38.39 -21.72 18.39
CA VAL A 19 -37.98 -20.41 18.95
C VAL A 19 -36.49 -20.34 19.28
N GLY A 20 -35.75 -21.47 19.23
CA GLY A 20 -34.31 -21.52 19.50
C GLY A 20 -33.38 -21.34 18.32
N MET A 21 -33.89 -21.09 17.08
CA MET A 21 -33.06 -21.02 15.88
C MET A 21 -33.02 -19.64 15.18
N PHE A 22 -33.44 -18.59 15.84
CA PHE A 22 -33.25 -17.21 15.34
C PHE A 22 -32.43 -16.32 16.28
N THR A 23 -31.45 -16.88 16.94
CA THR A 23 -30.23 -16.13 17.22
C THR A 23 -29.37 -16.33 15.98
N ALA A 24 -29.74 -15.62 14.91
CA ALA A 24 -28.84 -15.41 13.80
C ALA A 24 -27.62 -14.71 14.37
N CYS A 25 -26.58 -15.46 14.51
CA CYS A 25 -25.21 -15.02 14.61
C CYS A 25 -25.00 -13.88 13.63
N SER A 26 -24.83 -12.68 14.13
CA SER A 26 -23.88 -11.75 13.57
C SER A 26 -22.54 -12.53 13.63
N ASN A 27 -22.27 -13.35 12.63
CA ASN A 27 -20.95 -13.85 12.36
C ASN A 27 -20.12 -12.65 11.93
N LYS A 28 -19.54 -11.93 12.89
CA LYS A 28 -18.16 -11.53 12.72
C LYS A 28 -17.46 -12.86 12.44
N LYS A 29 -17.03 -13.09 11.20
CA LYS A 29 -16.05 -14.11 10.90
C LYS A 29 -14.83 -13.67 11.70
N SER A 30 -14.65 -14.26 12.89
CA SER A 30 -13.37 -14.24 13.53
C SER A 30 -12.45 -15.01 12.60
N ASP A 31 -11.38 -14.41 12.20
CA ASP A 31 -10.33 -14.96 11.33
C ASP A 31 -9.47 -16.02 12.07
N ASP A 32 -10.06 -16.70 13.07
CA ASP A 32 -9.43 -17.68 13.93
C ASP A 32 -9.15 -19.00 13.19
N GLY A 33 -8.36 -18.94 12.17
CA GLY A 33 -7.98 -20.09 11.35
C GLY A 33 -7.31 -19.71 10.04
N ARG A 34 -6.98 -18.44 9.84
CA ARG A 34 -6.19 -18.01 8.69
C ARG A 34 -4.82 -18.68 8.73
N THR A 35 -4.55 -19.51 7.73
CA THR A 35 -3.25 -20.15 7.55
C THR A 35 -2.39 -19.43 6.52
N THR A 36 -2.99 -18.60 5.67
CA THR A 36 -2.34 -17.91 4.55
C THR A 36 -2.71 -16.45 4.58
N PHE A 37 -1.74 -15.57 4.31
CA PHE A 37 -1.91 -14.14 4.21
C PHE A 37 -1.26 -13.64 2.92
N THR A 38 -2.08 -13.16 1.98
CA THR A 38 -1.64 -12.75 0.65
C THR A 38 -1.47 -11.24 0.59
N VAL A 39 -0.25 -10.80 0.38
CA VAL A 39 0.14 -9.39 0.25
C VAL A 39 0.20 -9.02 -1.23
N GLY A 40 -0.60 -8.04 -1.64
CA GLY A 40 -0.52 -7.41 -2.96
C GLY A 40 0.49 -6.26 -2.97
N PHE A 41 1.42 -6.28 -3.94
CA PHE A 41 2.50 -5.31 -4.04
C PHE A 41 2.95 -5.09 -5.50
N ASP A 42 3.51 -3.92 -5.80
CA ASP A 42 4.25 -3.68 -7.04
C ASP A 42 5.67 -4.29 -6.93
N ALA A 43 6.03 -5.13 -7.90
CA ALA A 43 7.32 -5.82 -7.92
C ALA A 43 8.47 -4.97 -8.52
N GLU A 44 8.23 -3.71 -8.83
CA GLU A 44 9.20 -2.74 -9.34
C GLU A 44 9.30 -1.48 -8.48
N PHE A 45 9.07 -1.61 -7.17
CA PHE A 45 9.07 -0.52 -6.20
C PHE A 45 10.17 -0.69 -5.12
N PRO A 46 11.49 -0.70 -5.50
CA PRO A 46 12.56 -0.75 -4.51
C PRO A 46 12.63 0.56 -3.68
N PRO A 47 12.97 0.48 -2.39
CA PRO A 47 13.36 -0.71 -1.64
C PRO A 47 12.20 -1.42 -0.93
N TYR A 48 10.93 -1.05 -1.18
CA TYR A 48 9.75 -1.58 -0.47
C TYR A 48 9.34 -2.98 -0.93
N GLY A 49 9.20 -3.18 -2.25
CA GLY A 49 8.87 -4.46 -2.86
C GLY A 49 9.45 -4.55 -4.27
N TYR A 50 10.30 -5.53 -4.54
CA TYR A 50 10.92 -5.66 -5.85
C TYR A 50 11.44 -7.07 -6.07
N LYS A 51 11.83 -7.34 -7.30
CA LYS A 51 12.46 -8.60 -7.69
C LYS A 51 13.98 -8.43 -7.70
N ASP A 52 14.68 -9.24 -6.92
CA ASP A 52 16.13 -9.20 -6.89
C ASP A 52 16.78 -9.94 -8.07
N ASP A 53 18.12 -9.92 -8.16
CA ASP A 53 18.89 -10.59 -9.22
C ASP A 53 18.72 -12.11 -9.24
N SER A 54 18.28 -12.73 -8.13
CA SER A 54 17.99 -14.17 -8.07
C SER A 54 16.58 -14.50 -8.58
N GLY A 55 15.75 -13.48 -8.77
CA GLY A 55 14.35 -13.59 -9.16
C GLY A 55 13.36 -13.72 -8.01
N GLU A 56 13.85 -13.58 -6.76
CA GLU A 56 13.01 -13.60 -5.56
C GLU A 56 12.39 -12.22 -5.29
N TYR A 57 11.20 -12.22 -4.70
CA TYR A 57 10.55 -10.98 -4.26
C TYR A 57 11.04 -10.61 -2.86
N VAL A 58 11.67 -9.45 -2.76
CA VAL A 58 12.31 -8.90 -1.57
C VAL A 58 11.91 -7.44 -1.37
N GLY A 59 12.28 -6.86 -0.23
CA GLY A 59 12.08 -5.44 0.07
C GLY A 59 11.60 -5.23 1.50
N PHE A 60 11.64 -3.97 1.94
CA PHE A 60 11.33 -3.60 3.31
C PHE A 60 9.92 -4.04 3.73
N ASP A 61 8.91 -3.71 2.92
CA ASP A 61 7.51 -4.05 3.23
C ASP A 61 7.26 -5.57 3.18
N LEU A 62 7.94 -6.28 2.26
CA LEU A 62 7.81 -7.73 2.17
C LEU A 62 8.50 -8.46 3.32
N ASP A 63 9.64 -7.96 3.79
CA ASP A 63 10.33 -8.49 4.96
C ASP A 63 9.53 -8.18 6.24
N LEU A 64 8.97 -6.97 6.33
CA LEU A 64 8.10 -6.57 7.44
C LEU A 64 6.81 -7.41 7.48
N ALA A 65 6.21 -7.66 6.31
CA ALA A 65 5.05 -8.55 6.19
C ALA A 65 5.39 -9.99 6.61
N GLN A 66 6.61 -10.46 6.33
CA GLN A 66 7.08 -11.78 6.78
C GLN A 66 7.14 -11.86 8.30
N GLU A 67 7.74 -10.86 8.97
CA GLU A 67 7.82 -10.80 10.43
C GLU A 67 6.43 -10.74 11.09
N VAL A 68 5.52 -9.94 10.51
CA VAL A 68 4.13 -9.85 10.98
C VAL A 68 3.42 -11.20 10.80
N CYS A 69 3.59 -11.87 9.69
CA CYS A 69 3.01 -13.18 9.44
C CYS A 69 3.55 -14.23 10.42
N GLU A 70 4.85 -14.24 10.72
CA GLU A 70 5.45 -15.16 11.68
C GLU A 70 4.86 -14.98 13.08
N ARG A 71 4.66 -13.75 13.54
CA ARG A 71 4.05 -13.45 14.83
C ARG A 71 2.58 -13.88 14.93
N ASN A 72 1.87 -13.83 13.82
CA ASN A 72 0.47 -14.24 13.75
C ASN A 72 0.28 -15.74 13.41
N GLY A 73 1.37 -16.47 13.10
CA GLY A 73 1.29 -17.87 12.66
C GLY A 73 0.70 -18.05 11.27
N TRP A 74 0.82 -17.02 10.41
CA TRP A 74 0.36 -17.04 9.02
C TRP A 74 1.49 -17.43 8.07
N ASN A 75 1.13 -18.01 6.93
CA ASN A 75 2.04 -18.22 5.81
C ASN A 75 1.91 -17.06 4.83
N LEU A 76 2.96 -16.28 4.64
CA LEU A 76 3.00 -15.18 3.68
C LEU A 76 2.94 -15.71 2.25
N VAL A 77 2.06 -15.11 1.44
CA VAL A 77 2.05 -15.23 -0.02
C VAL A 77 2.28 -13.85 -0.61
N LYS A 78 3.35 -13.71 -1.39
CA LYS A 78 3.71 -12.47 -2.08
C LYS A 78 3.08 -12.48 -3.46
N GLN A 79 2.08 -11.61 -3.71
CA GLN A 79 1.32 -11.52 -4.95
C GLN A 79 1.64 -10.21 -5.66
N PRO A 80 2.46 -10.24 -6.74
CA PRO A 80 2.67 -9.03 -7.55
C PRO A 80 1.37 -8.63 -8.25
N ILE A 81 1.08 -7.34 -8.26
CA ILE A 81 -0.09 -6.73 -8.89
C ILE A 81 0.33 -5.49 -9.68
N ASP A 82 -0.51 -5.06 -10.62
CA ASP A 82 -0.44 -3.71 -11.17
C ASP A 82 -1.10 -2.75 -10.17
N TRP A 83 -0.42 -1.64 -9.85
CA TRP A 83 -0.86 -0.74 -8.77
C TRP A 83 -2.25 -0.15 -8.99
N ASP A 84 -2.58 0.19 -10.23
CA ASP A 84 -3.92 0.68 -10.60
C ASP A 84 -5.04 -0.34 -10.35
N SER A 85 -4.71 -1.63 -10.28
CA SER A 85 -5.68 -2.70 -10.01
C SER A 85 -5.81 -3.08 -8.53
N LYS A 86 -5.06 -2.45 -7.61
CA LYS A 86 -4.97 -2.84 -6.19
C LYS A 86 -6.32 -2.97 -5.49
N ASP A 87 -7.23 -2.04 -5.74
CA ASP A 87 -8.55 -2.05 -5.10
C ASP A 87 -9.40 -3.22 -5.60
N MET A 88 -9.36 -3.50 -6.90
CA MET A 88 -10.07 -4.63 -7.50
C MET A 88 -9.51 -5.97 -7.00
N GLU A 89 -8.19 -6.11 -6.89
CA GLU A 89 -7.54 -7.31 -6.37
C GLU A 89 -7.92 -7.55 -4.89
N LEU A 90 -7.98 -6.47 -4.10
CA LEU A 90 -8.41 -6.53 -2.71
C LEU A 90 -9.89 -6.88 -2.56
N GLU A 91 -10.78 -6.23 -3.32
CA GLU A 91 -12.23 -6.47 -3.28
C GLU A 91 -12.60 -7.87 -3.74
N SER A 92 -11.94 -8.38 -4.78
CA SER A 92 -12.16 -9.74 -5.30
C SER A 92 -11.67 -10.85 -4.36
N GLY A 93 -10.81 -10.49 -3.38
CA GLY A 93 -10.22 -11.43 -2.44
C GLY A 93 -9.01 -12.18 -3.00
N ASN A 94 -8.42 -11.72 -4.09
CA ASN A 94 -7.17 -12.27 -4.64
C ASN A 94 -5.99 -11.95 -3.72
N ILE A 95 -6.05 -10.82 -3.02
CA ILE A 95 -5.11 -10.42 -1.97
C ILE A 95 -5.86 -10.17 -0.66
N ASP A 96 -5.17 -10.30 0.46
CA ASP A 96 -5.71 -10.02 1.79
C ASP A 96 -5.46 -8.57 2.20
N CYS A 97 -4.38 -7.98 1.73
CA CYS A 97 -4.04 -6.58 1.95
C CYS A 97 -3.24 -5.99 0.78
N ILE A 98 -3.23 -4.67 0.70
CA ILE A 98 -2.33 -3.85 -0.11
C ILE A 98 -1.19 -3.41 0.82
N TRP A 99 0.04 -3.85 0.56
CA TRP A 99 1.19 -3.51 1.39
C TRP A 99 2.43 -3.28 0.54
N ASN A 100 2.64 -2.04 0.15
CA ASN A 100 3.79 -1.65 -0.66
C ASN A 100 3.85 -0.12 -0.79
N GLY A 101 4.20 0.57 0.31
CA GLY A 101 4.24 2.03 0.31
C GLY A 101 2.89 2.66 -0.01
N MET A 102 1.78 2.12 0.52
CA MET A 102 0.46 2.65 0.27
C MET A 102 0.23 3.93 1.07
N THR A 103 0.13 5.06 0.38
CA THR A 103 -0.20 6.36 0.99
C THR A 103 -1.59 6.35 1.59
N ILE A 104 -1.70 6.75 2.85
CA ILE A 104 -2.98 6.92 3.54
C ILE A 104 -3.63 8.21 3.04
N THR A 105 -4.82 8.11 2.46
CA THR A 105 -5.63 9.26 2.04
C THR A 105 -7.03 9.19 2.66
N PRO A 106 -7.73 10.33 2.80
CA PRO A 106 -9.10 10.34 3.31
C PRO A 106 -10.05 9.43 2.52
N GLU A 107 -9.87 9.33 1.20
CA GLU A 107 -10.68 8.48 0.33
C GLU A 107 -10.45 7.00 0.63
N LEU A 108 -9.18 6.60 0.85
CA LEU A 108 -8.85 5.22 1.22
C LEU A 108 -9.32 4.89 2.64
N GLU A 109 -9.26 5.82 3.59
CA GLU A 109 -9.81 5.62 4.95
C GLU A 109 -11.33 5.40 4.95
N GLU A 110 -12.06 6.04 4.00
CA GLU A 110 -13.49 5.77 3.83
C GLU A 110 -13.76 4.39 3.23
N ALA A 111 -12.97 3.98 2.24
CA ALA A 111 -13.18 2.74 1.48
C ALA A 111 -12.63 1.49 2.19
N LEU A 112 -11.52 1.61 2.88
CA LEU A 112 -10.75 0.51 3.46
C LEU A 112 -10.71 0.57 4.99
N THR A 113 -10.26 -0.52 5.60
CA THR A 113 -9.68 -0.50 6.94
C THR A 113 -8.17 -0.42 6.76
N ILE A 114 -7.52 0.59 7.34
CA ILE A 114 -6.09 0.82 7.18
C ILE A 114 -5.40 0.59 8.53
N SER A 115 -4.17 0.07 8.51
CA SER A 115 -3.33 -0.07 9.70
C SER A 115 -2.94 1.29 10.28
N ASP A 116 -2.36 1.30 11.48
CA ASP A 116 -1.61 2.45 11.94
C ASP A 116 -0.49 2.77 10.94
N PRO A 117 -0.17 4.06 10.71
CA PRO A 117 0.91 4.45 9.83
C PRO A 117 2.26 4.04 10.42
N TYR A 118 3.21 3.63 9.57
CA TYR A 118 4.50 3.13 10.04
C TYR A 118 5.72 3.90 9.53
N ILE A 119 5.62 4.57 8.36
CA ILE A 119 6.74 5.26 7.73
C ILE A 119 6.26 6.50 6.98
N LYS A 120 7.10 7.53 6.91
CA LYS A 120 6.87 8.75 6.12
C LYS A 120 7.40 8.62 4.71
N ASN A 121 6.74 9.32 3.80
CA ASN A 121 7.19 9.56 2.44
C ASN A 121 6.77 10.97 2.00
N TYR A 122 7.18 11.37 0.82
CA TYR A 122 6.70 12.55 0.11
C TYR A 122 6.86 12.37 -1.40
N GLN A 123 6.06 13.10 -2.16
CA GLN A 123 6.17 13.08 -3.62
C GLN A 123 7.18 14.11 -4.11
N VAL A 124 7.96 13.72 -5.11
CA VAL A 124 9.02 14.54 -5.70
C VAL A 124 8.91 14.59 -7.22
N VAL A 125 9.66 15.48 -7.81
CA VAL A 125 9.80 15.60 -9.27
C VAL A 125 11.19 15.15 -9.69
N VAL A 126 11.25 14.18 -10.60
CA VAL A 126 12.47 13.69 -11.24
C VAL A 126 12.56 14.25 -12.64
N ILE A 127 13.73 14.77 -13.00
CA ILE A 127 14.06 15.36 -14.31
C ILE A 127 15.41 14.83 -14.81
N ARG A 128 15.73 15.10 -16.05
CA ARG A 128 17.09 14.91 -16.54
C ARG A 128 18.04 15.92 -15.90
N ALA A 129 19.23 15.47 -15.50
CA ALA A 129 20.22 16.33 -14.85
C ALA A 129 20.69 17.49 -15.74
N ASP A 130 20.64 17.34 -17.06
CA ASP A 130 20.97 18.42 -17.99
C ASP A 130 19.90 19.54 -18.05
N ASN A 131 18.74 19.34 -17.44
CA ASN A 131 17.67 20.32 -17.27
C ASN A 131 17.64 21.00 -15.89
N ALA A 132 18.64 20.74 -15.01
CA ALA A 132 18.67 21.22 -13.63
C ALA A 132 18.51 22.77 -13.50
N ASP A 133 19.07 23.53 -14.45
CA ASP A 133 18.96 25.00 -14.48
C ASP A 133 17.65 25.49 -15.15
N THR A 134 16.89 24.57 -15.76
CA THR A 134 15.66 24.89 -16.52
C THR A 134 14.40 24.58 -15.72
N TYR A 135 14.41 23.46 -15.00
CA TYR A 135 13.29 22.99 -14.19
C TYR A 135 13.69 23.01 -12.73
N THR A 136 13.27 24.03 -12.01
CA THR A 136 13.59 24.25 -10.60
C THR A 136 12.35 24.30 -9.69
N THR A 137 11.19 24.52 -10.31
CA THR A 137 9.89 24.59 -9.64
C THR A 137 8.81 23.93 -10.52
N THR A 138 7.66 23.63 -9.94
CA THR A 138 6.52 23.10 -10.70
C THR A 138 6.02 24.07 -11.76
N ALA A 139 6.21 25.41 -11.58
CA ALA A 139 5.83 26.41 -12.57
C ALA A 139 6.62 26.30 -13.89
N ASP A 140 7.84 25.78 -13.85
CA ASP A 140 8.66 25.57 -15.05
C ASP A 140 8.15 24.40 -15.91
N LEU A 141 7.27 23.58 -15.34
CA LEU A 141 6.69 22.39 -15.97
C LEU A 141 5.31 22.66 -16.63
N VAL A 142 4.80 23.89 -16.58
CA VAL A 142 3.55 24.26 -17.27
C VAL A 142 3.67 23.97 -18.76
N GLY A 143 2.74 23.17 -19.29
CA GLY A 143 2.71 22.75 -20.70
C GLY A 143 3.81 21.76 -21.11
N LYS A 144 4.61 21.24 -20.16
CA LYS A 144 5.59 20.19 -20.34
C LYS A 144 4.93 18.81 -20.22
N THR A 145 5.59 17.78 -20.72
CA THR A 145 5.13 16.40 -20.54
C THR A 145 5.54 15.91 -19.17
N VAL A 146 4.54 15.61 -18.32
CA VAL A 146 4.74 15.11 -16.97
C VAL A 146 4.06 13.75 -16.85
N GLU A 147 4.74 12.79 -16.24
CA GLU A 147 4.24 11.45 -16.04
C GLU A 147 4.21 11.07 -14.57
N ALA A 148 3.25 10.21 -14.21
CA ALA A 148 3.17 9.51 -12.93
C ALA A 148 2.48 8.17 -13.13
N GLU A 149 2.67 7.27 -12.19
CA GLU A 149 2.00 5.96 -12.19
C GLU A 149 0.49 6.13 -11.98
N ALA A 150 -0.31 5.41 -12.76
CA ALA A 150 -1.77 5.42 -12.64
C ALA A 150 -2.23 4.93 -11.25
N GLY A 151 -3.18 5.64 -10.63
CA GLY A 151 -3.72 5.31 -9.31
C GLY A 151 -2.74 5.50 -8.14
N SER A 152 -1.62 6.21 -8.36
CA SER A 152 -0.61 6.52 -7.33
C SER A 152 -0.85 7.85 -6.64
N ALA A 153 -0.15 8.08 -5.53
CA ALA A 153 -0.07 9.39 -4.87
C ALA A 153 0.61 10.44 -5.76
N GLY A 154 1.54 10.03 -6.63
CA GLY A 154 2.17 10.89 -7.63
C GLY A 154 1.17 11.46 -8.63
N GLU A 155 0.26 10.64 -9.16
CA GLU A 155 -0.84 11.10 -10.02
C GLU A 155 -1.72 12.12 -9.29
N ALA A 156 -2.08 11.83 -8.04
CA ALA A 156 -2.88 12.75 -7.22
C ALA A 156 -2.13 14.07 -6.96
N ALA A 157 -0.82 14.02 -6.73
CA ALA A 157 0.02 15.21 -6.54
C ALA A 157 0.07 16.07 -7.80
N VAL A 158 0.18 15.47 -8.99
CA VAL A 158 0.10 16.21 -10.27
C VAL A 158 -1.24 16.95 -10.40
N ALA A 159 -2.34 16.27 -10.08
CA ALA A 159 -3.67 16.86 -10.18
C ALA A 159 -3.93 17.98 -9.15
N ALA A 160 -3.30 17.89 -7.97
CA ALA A 160 -3.48 18.84 -6.87
C ALA A 160 -2.59 20.09 -6.96
N ASP A 161 -1.41 19.99 -7.60
CA ASP A 161 -0.49 21.12 -7.72
C ASP A 161 -0.99 22.16 -8.74
N GLU A 162 -0.89 23.45 -8.39
CA GLU A 162 -1.39 24.56 -9.20
C GLU A 162 -0.79 24.59 -10.62
N PHE A 163 0.47 24.23 -10.76
CA PHE A 163 1.20 24.32 -12.02
C PHE A 163 1.27 22.97 -12.74
N LEU A 164 1.51 21.86 -12.04
CA LEU A 164 1.55 20.54 -12.65
C LEU A 164 0.21 20.13 -13.25
N SER A 165 -0.91 20.56 -12.67
CA SER A 165 -2.25 20.38 -13.27
C SER A 165 -2.41 21.06 -14.65
N GLN A 166 -1.50 21.96 -15.02
CA GLN A 166 -1.46 22.60 -16.33
C GLN A 166 -0.41 21.98 -17.27
N ALA A 167 0.28 20.92 -16.83
CA ALA A 167 1.18 20.15 -17.67
C ALA A 167 0.42 19.27 -18.67
N SER A 168 1.12 18.74 -19.66
CA SER A 168 0.62 17.66 -20.52
C SER A 168 0.82 16.33 -19.78
N TYR A 169 -0.15 15.97 -18.95
CA TYR A 169 -0.06 14.77 -18.11
C TYR A 169 -0.33 13.48 -18.91
N THR A 170 0.46 12.45 -18.63
CA THR A 170 0.25 11.07 -19.12
C THR A 170 0.53 10.10 -17.99
N SER A 171 -0.38 9.14 -17.76
CA SER A 171 -0.16 8.06 -16.79
C SER A 171 0.65 6.93 -17.41
N VAL A 172 1.49 6.30 -16.58
CA VAL A 172 2.24 5.08 -16.89
C VAL A 172 1.81 3.95 -15.96
N VAL A 173 2.21 2.72 -16.27
CA VAL A 173 1.84 1.55 -15.48
C VAL A 173 2.67 1.44 -14.20
N LYS A 174 3.93 1.91 -14.24
CA LYS A 174 4.90 1.83 -13.13
C LYS A 174 5.70 3.11 -13.01
N GLN A 175 6.13 3.45 -11.81
CA GLN A 175 6.99 4.62 -11.60
C GLN A 175 8.33 4.49 -12.34
N THR A 176 8.87 3.27 -12.47
CA THR A 176 10.08 3.00 -13.26
C THR A 176 9.90 3.26 -14.75
N ASP A 177 8.70 3.08 -15.30
CA ASP A 177 8.39 3.44 -16.68
C ASP A 177 8.50 4.97 -16.88
N ALA A 178 7.98 5.77 -15.92
CA ALA A 178 8.13 7.23 -15.97
C ALA A 178 9.61 7.65 -15.97
N LEU A 179 10.47 7.00 -15.20
CA LEU A 179 11.92 7.26 -15.22
C LEU A 179 12.53 6.95 -16.59
N LEU A 180 12.11 5.87 -17.25
CA LEU A 180 12.57 5.52 -18.60
C LEU A 180 12.15 6.57 -19.64
N GLU A 181 10.90 7.07 -19.55
CA GLU A 181 10.40 8.11 -20.47
C GLU A 181 11.13 9.45 -20.25
N VAL A 182 11.40 9.83 -18.99
CA VAL A 182 12.23 11.03 -18.70
C VAL A 182 13.65 10.85 -19.22
N LYS A 183 14.27 9.69 -19.00
CA LYS A 183 15.60 9.37 -19.49
C LYS A 183 15.68 9.44 -21.02
N SER A 184 14.69 8.89 -21.70
CA SER A 184 14.63 8.91 -23.17
C SER A 184 14.39 10.31 -23.76
N GLY A 185 13.87 11.23 -22.93
CA GLY A 185 13.41 12.57 -23.34
C GLY A 185 12.01 12.58 -23.95
N ALA A 186 11.23 11.50 -23.79
CA ALA A 186 9.82 11.45 -24.19
C ALA A 186 8.94 12.20 -23.18
N ALA A 187 9.31 12.18 -21.90
CA ALA A 187 8.76 13.04 -20.86
C ALA A 187 9.79 14.08 -20.39
N ASP A 188 9.31 15.24 -19.95
CA ASP A 188 10.14 16.29 -19.35
C ASP A 188 10.41 16.01 -17.86
N ALA A 189 9.43 15.44 -17.14
CA ALA A 189 9.51 15.13 -15.73
C ALA A 189 8.64 13.93 -15.33
N ALA A 190 9.02 13.27 -14.24
CA ALA A 190 8.21 12.26 -13.54
C ALA A 190 7.88 12.74 -12.12
N VAL A 191 6.64 12.52 -11.68
CA VAL A 191 6.22 12.71 -10.27
C VAL A 191 6.09 11.34 -9.63
N MET A 192 6.79 11.15 -8.53
CA MET A 192 6.93 9.83 -7.92
C MET A 192 7.35 9.91 -6.46
N ASP A 193 7.32 8.77 -5.78
CA ASP A 193 7.73 8.62 -4.39
C ASP A 193 9.23 8.93 -4.20
N PHE A 194 9.52 9.74 -3.16
CA PHE A 194 10.88 10.17 -2.85
C PHE A 194 11.86 9.01 -2.67
N VAL A 195 11.45 8.00 -1.90
CA VAL A 195 12.36 6.89 -1.57
C VAL A 195 12.75 6.12 -2.83
N LEU A 196 11.79 5.84 -3.73
CA LEU A 196 12.08 5.21 -5.02
C LEU A 196 12.95 6.11 -5.89
N ALA A 197 12.59 7.40 -6.00
CA ALA A 197 13.37 8.38 -6.75
C ALA A 197 14.81 8.47 -6.26
N ASN A 198 15.02 8.56 -4.93
CA ASN A 198 16.34 8.66 -4.32
C ASN A 198 17.16 7.36 -4.44
N THR A 199 16.48 6.21 -4.54
CA THR A 199 17.13 4.92 -4.75
C THR A 199 17.68 4.78 -6.18
N LEU A 200 16.97 5.30 -7.17
CA LEU A 200 17.25 5.07 -8.58
C LEU A 200 17.89 6.26 -9.30
N ALA A 201 17.37 7.48 -9.13
CA ALA A 201 17.88 8.65 -9.86
C ALA A 201 19.33 8.97 -9.43
N GLY A 202 20.16 9.28 -10.41
CA GLY A 202 21.59 9.51 -10.22
C GLY A 202 22.42 8.26 -10.10
N THR A 203 21.83 7.05 -10.23
CA THR A 203 22.55 5.78 -10.08
C THR A 203 22.35 4.87 -11.30
N GLY A 204 23.32 3.99 -11.55
CA GLY A 204 23.22 2.94 -12.56
C GLY A 204 22.70 3.41 -13.91
N ASP A 205 21.63 2.80 -14.36
CA ASP A 205 20.99 3.14 -15.64
C ASP A 205 20.29 4.52 -15.62
N TYR A 206 20.02 5.08 -14.45
CA TYR A 206 19.38 6.40 -14.26
C TYR A 206 20.36 7.47 -13.78
N SER A 207 21.66 7.31 -14.04
CA SER A 207 22.73 8.23 -13.63
C SER A 207 22.63 9.64 -14.23
N ASP A 208 21.83 9.81 -15.28
CA ASP A 208 21.52 11.06 -15.96
C ASP A 208 20.22 11.72 -15.48
N LEU A 209 19.55 11.13 -14.49
CA LEU A 209 18.36 11.69 -13.84
C LEU A 209 18.70 12.29 -12.47
N MET A 210 17.85 13.18 -11.99
CA MET A 210 17.94 13.77 -10.66
C MET A 210 16.56 14.16 -10.12
N VAL A 211 16.44 14.15 -8.80
CA VAL A 211 15.33 14.79 -8.09
C VAL A 211 15.56 16.30 -8.09
N ILE A 212 14.53 17.10 -8.34
CA ILE A 212 14.61 18.56 -8.15
C ILE A 212 14.82 18.84 -6.66
N PRO A 213 15.94 19.50 -6.27
CA PRO A 213 16.23 19.75 -4.86
C PRO A 213 15.17 20.63 -4.19
N ASP A 214 14.88 20.34 -2.92
CA ASP A 214 13.98 21.15 -2.07
C ASP A 214 12.54 21.29 -2.60
N LEU A 215 12.14 20.47 -3.57
CA LEU A 215 10.79 20.44 -4.13
C LEU A 215 10.03 19.20 -3.64
N GLU A 216 9.34 19.36 -2.51
CA GLU A 216 8.41 18.36 -1.95
C GLU A 216 6.98 18.77 -2.30
N LEU A 217 6.22 17.88 -2.95
CA LEU A 217 4.84 18.16 -3.39
C LEU A 217 3.82 17.84 -2.32
N SER A 218 3.97 16.71 -1.66
CA SER A 218 3.11 16.26 -0.56
C SER A 218 3.93 15.48 0.46
N VAL A 219 3.62 15.67 1.73
CA VAL A 219 4.13 14.81 2.82
C VAL A 219 3.04 13.83 3.16
N GLU A 220 3.39 12.57 3.26
CA GLU A 220 2.45 11.47 3.41
C GLU A 220 2.97 10.39 4.34
N GLU A 221 2.07 9.54 4.80
CA GLU A 221 2.38 8.39 5.64
C GLU A 221 1.86 7.13 4.95
N TYR A 222 2.63 6.03 5.09
CA TYR A 222 2.23 4.75 4.55
C TYR A 222 1.57 3.87 5.60
N GLY A 223 0.55 3.15 5.15
CA GLY A 223 -0.16 2.14 5.92
C GLY A 223 -0.45 0.89 5.08
N VAL A 224 -1.02 -0.10 5.72
CA VAL A 224 -1.47 -1.34 5.09
C VAL A 224 -2.97 -1.29 4.89
N GLY A 225 -3.44 -1.46 3.66
CA GLY A 225 -4.86 -1.41 3.31
C GLY A 225 -5.52 -2.79 3.33
N PHE A 226 -6.67 -2.88 3.98
CA PHE A 226 -7.48 -4.09 4.09
C PHE A 226 -8.90 -3.83 3.60
N ARG A 227 -9.62 -4.90 3.20
CA ARG A 227 -11.07 -4.79 2.98
C ARG A 227 -11.75 -4.17 4.20
N LYS A 228 -12.78 -3.38 3.96
CA LYS A 228 -13.54 -2.71 5.04
C LYS A 228 -14.01 -3.72 6.08
N ASP A 229 -13.91 -3.35 7.35
CA ASP A 229 -14.25 -4.17 8.52
C ASP A 229 -13.40 -5.48 8.66
N SER A 230 -12.22 -5.54 8.03
CA SER A 230 -11.28 -6.65 8.23
C SER A 230 -10.72 -6.63 9.66
N ASP A 231 -10.68 -7.79 10.32
CA ASP A 231 -10.02 -7.97 11.62
C ASP A 231 -8.49 -8.17 11.50
N ALA A 232 -7.98 -8.30 10.28
CA ALA A 232 -6.55 -8.46 10.03
C ALA A 232 -5.76 -7.18 10.37
N ALA A 233 -6.37 -6.00 10.20
CA ALA A 233 -5.73 -4.72 10.53
C ALA A 233 -5.32 -4.63 12.00
N GLU A 234 -6.20 -5.04 12.94
CA GLU A 234 -5.89 -5.07 14.37
C GLU A 234 -4.71 -6.01 14.68
N LYS A 235 -4.71 -7.22 14.09
CA LYS A 235 -3.63 -8.19 14.28
C LYS A 235 -2.29 -7.72 13.70
N VAL A 236 -2.34 -7.03 12.55
CA VAL A 236 -1.15 -6.42 11.96
C VAL A 236 -0.62 -5.31 12.85
N ASN A 237 -1.48 -4.41 13.37
CA ASN A 237 -1.07 -3.34 14.29
C ASN A 237 -0.45 -3.90 15.58
N GLU A 238 -1.05 -4.94 16.18
CA GLU A 238 -0.50 -5.61 17.37
C GLU A 238 0.90 -6.19 17.09
N ALA A 239 1.08 -6.85 15.92
CA ALA A 239 2.36 -7.40 15.53
C ALA A 239 3.38 -6.30 15.23
N MET A 240 2.99 -5.22 14.54
CA MET A 240 3.84 -4.04 14.27
C MET A 240 4.32 -3.40 15.57
N GLN A 241 3.41 -3.20 16.54
CA GLN A 241 3.78 -2.66 17.85
C GLN A 241 4.83 -3.54 18.56
N ALA A 242 4.67 -4.86 18.52
CA ALA A 242 5.65 -5.78 19.08
C ALA A 242 7.01 -5.74 18.35
N LEU A 243 7.03 -5.50 17.02
CA LEU A 243 8.25 -5.32 16.23
C LEU A 243 8.95 -3.98 16.55
N ILE A 244 8.19 -2.95 16.90
CA ILE A 244 8.73 -1.67 17.41
C ILE A 244 9.39 -1.89 18.77
N GLU A 245 8.68 -2.55 19.69
CA GLU A 245 9.13 -2.74 21.08
C GLU A 245 10.41 -3.59 21.20
N ASP A 246 10.59 -4.59 20.35
CA ASP A 246 11.79 -5.44 20.38
C ASP A 246 12.90 -4.99 19.43
N GLY A 247 12.67 -3.90 18.66
CA GLY A 247 13.66 -3.29 17.77
C GLY A 247 13.80 -3.97 16.40
N THR A 248 12.98 -4.96 16.09
CA THR A 248 13.01 -5.65 14.79
C THR A 248 12.66 -4.69 13.65
N LEU A 249 11.62 -3.84 13.84
CA LEU A 249 11.23 -2.86 12.82
C LEU A 249 12.40 -1.92 12.48
N ASN A 250 13.10 -1.41 13.49
CA ASN A 250 14.26 -0.54 13.25
C ASN A 250 15.39 -1.26 12.53
N THR A 251 15.66 -2.51 12.91
CA THR A 251 16.69 -3.34 12.25
C THR A 251 16.37 -3.58 10.77
N LEU A 252 15.11 -3.84 10.45
CA LEU A 252 14.66 -3.97 9.06
C LEU A 252 14.81 -2.65 8.31
N ALA A 253 14.41 -1.53 8.90
CA ALA A 253 14.52 -0.23 8.26
C ALA A 253 15.99 0.17 8.02
N GLU A 254 16.90 -0.11 8.96
CA GLU A 254 18.34 0.10 8.77
C GLU A 254 18.91 -0.73 7.59
N LYS A 255 18.42 -1.97 7.39
CA LYS A 255 18.81 -2.82 6.26
C LYS A 255 18.52 -2.18 4.89
N TYR A 256 17.49 -1.35 4.82
CA TYR A 256 17.01 -0.70 3.60
C TYR A 256 17.25 0.82 3.57
N ASP A 257 18.05 1.36 4.51
CA ASP A 257 18.33 2.80 4.65
C ASP A 257 17.07 3.67 4.90
N LEU A 258 16.06 3.10 5.59
CA LEU A 258 14.76 3.75 5.85
C LEU A 258 14.54 4.17 7.31
N ALA A 259 15.52 3.95 8.20
CA ALA A 259 15.35 4.14 9.65
C ALA A 259 14.95 5.57 10.03
N GLU A 260 15.42 6.59 9.31
CA GLU A 260 15.10 8.00 9.57
C GLU A 260 13.66 8.37 9.18
N LEU A 261 13.01 7.56 8.33
CA LEU A 261 11.65 7.77 7.88
C LEU A 261 10.62 7.06 8.76
N LEU A 262 11.04 6.13 9.63
CA LEU A 262 10.13 5.44 10.55
C LEU A 262 9.43 6.42 11.50
N LEU A 263 8.11 6.30 11.60
CA LEU A 263 7.33 7.11 12.56
C LEU A 263 7.67 6.77 14.02
N ALA A 264 8.04 5.53 14.29
CA ALA A 264 8.48 5.10 15.62
C ALA A 264 9.79 5.78 16.11
N ASN A 265 10.55 6.42 15.22
CA ASN A 265 11.81 7.10 15.51
C ASN A 265 11.68 8.63 15.59
N GLN A 266 10.45 9.18 15.50
CA GLN A 266 10.19 10.63 15.44
C GLN A 266 9.62 11.22 16.71
#